data_63f1f66ebcbc26115fcc40eebb7b2f4c
#
_entry.id   63f1f66ebcbc26115fcc40eebb7b2f4c
#
_cell.length_a   1.000
_cell.length_b   1.000
_cell.length_c   1.000
_cell.angle_alpha   90.00
_cell.angle_beta   90.00
_cell.angle_gamma   90.00
#
_symmetry.space_group_name_H-M   'P 1'
#
loop_
_entity.id
_entity.type
_entity.pdbx_description
1 polymer ?
#
loop_
_entity_poly.entity_id
_entity_poly.type
_entity_poly.pdbx_seq_one_letter_code
_entity_poly.pdbx_strand_id
1 'polypeptide(L)'
;MRRLMLLRHAKTESDAPSGRDRDRRLDDHGRRDAAEIGGFIAGHPPFPGTVLVSPATRAHQTWELAWAAMKDFMPPPQVELLPELYGADPAQLLQTIRAACATDPKRLMIVGHNPGMHELALALTDGGGEPVARRALTDNLPTSGLAIFDFAVGDWADVAFRRGRLVLFVSPKLLKQAD
;
A
#
# COMPACT_ATOMS: atom_id res chain seq x y z
N MET A 1 -18.41 -6.74 0.42
CA MET A 1 -17.44 -5.70 0.76
C MET A 1 -16.05 -6.09 0.30
N ARG A 2 -15.28 -5.16 -0.22
CA ARG A 2 -13.87 -5.34 -0.63
C ARG A 2 -12.99 -4.37 0.13
N ARG A 3 -11.82 -4.83 0.59
CA ARG A 3 -10.84 -4.00 1.29
C ARG A 3 -9.59 -3.80 0.45
N LEU A 4 -9.21 -2.56 0.25
CA LEU A 4 -8.00 -2.16 -0.48
C LEU A 4 -6.99 -1.59 0.51
N MET A 5 -5.75 -2.07 0.45
CA MET A 5 -4.64 -1.61 1.26
C MET A 5 -3.59 -1.01 0.34
N LEU A 6 -3.25 0.27 0.57
CA LEU A 6 -2.24 0.99 -0.22
C LEU A 6 -1.02 1.22 0.66
N LEU A 7 0.10 0.59 0.29
CA LEU A 7 1.38 0.71 0.98
C LEU A 7 2.40 1.38 0.07
N ARG A 8 2.85 2.58 0.43
CA ARG A 8 3.95 3.22 -0.27
C ARG A 8 5.28 2.58 0.15
N HIS A 9 6.21 2.41 -0.81
CA HIS A 9 7.54 1.87 -0.50
C HIS A 9 8.23 2.67 0.61
N ALA A 10 9.13 2.03 1.34
CA ALA A 10 9.92 2.62 2.42
C ALA A 10 11.00 3.57 1.90
N LYS A 11 11.68 4.25 2.82
CA LYS A 11 12.72 5.24 2.51
C LYS A 11 13.89 4.61 1.77
N THR A 12 14.41 5.34 0.78
CA THR A 12 15.43 4.86 -0.14
C THR A 12 16.75 5.60 0.00
N GLU A 13 17.83 4.95 -0.46
CA GLU A 13 19.07 5.63 -0.81
C GLU A 13 18.80 6.64 -1.94
N SER A 14 19.61 7.71 -2.00
CA SER A 14 19.44 8.78 -2.99
C SER A 14 19.71 8.29 -4.42
N ASP A 15 20.69 7.41 -4.57
CA ASP A 15 21.15 6.91 -5.85
C ASP A 15 21.21 5.38 -5.86
N ALA A 16 21.13 4.81 -7.04
CA ALA A 16 21.39 3.39 -7.26
C ALA A 16 22.80 3.20 -7.82
N PRO A 17 23.48 2.07 -7.50
CA PRO A 17 24.77 1.74 -8.13
C PRO A 17 24.72 1.75 -9.66
N SER A 18 23.59 1.36 -10.26
CA SER A 18 23.36 1.36 -11.71
C SER A 18 23.08 2.75 -12.29
N GLY A 19 22.81 3.74 -11.44
CA GLY A 19 22.34 5.07 -11.86
C GLY A 19 20.87 5.13 -12.29
N ARG A 20 20.15 4.00 -12.24
CA ARG A 20 18.74 3.94 -12.63
C ARG A 20 17.83 4.09 -11.42
N ASP A 21 16.80 4.94 -11.53
CA ASP A 21 15.80 5.14 -10.47
C ASP A 21 15.17 3.81 -10.02
N ARG A 22 14.85 2.94 -10.97
CA ARG A 22 14.22 1.64 -10.70
C ARG A 22 15.03 0.75 -9.77
N ASP A 23 16.36 0.89 -9.77
CA ASP A 23 17.27 0.05 -9.01
C ASP A 23 17.65 0.65 -7.63
N ARG A 24 17.08 1.83 -7.27
CA ARG A 24 17.32 2.41 -5.95
C ARG A 24 16.82 1.49 -4.84
N ARG A 25 17.68 1.26 -3.85
CA ARG A 25 17.42 0.36 -2.72
C ARG A 25 16.88 1.14 -1.51
N LEU A 26 16.27 0.43 -0.59
CA LEU A 26 15.96 1.00 0.73
C LEU A 26 17.26 1.37 1.46
N ASP A 27 17.22 2.50 2.17
CA ASP A 27 18.26 2.81 3.14
C ASP A 27 17.99 2.04 4.47
N ASP A 28 18.90 2.17 5.45
CA ASP A 28 18.75 1.46 6.72
C ASP A 28 17.49 1.87 7.48
N HIS A 29 17.11 3.15 7.41
CA HIS A 29 15.86 3.64 7.99
C HIS A 29 14.65 2.99 7.32
N GLY A 30 14.64 2.96 6.00
CA GLY A 30 13.57 2.33 5.23
C GLY A 30 13.41 0.83 5.53
N ARG A 31 14.52 0.13 5.71
CA ARG A 31 14.49 -1.29 6.09
C ARG A 31 13.81 -1.50 7.45
N ARG A 32 14.12 -0.67 8.43
CA ARG A 32 13.47 -0.72 9.74
C ARG A 32 11.99 -0.39 9.65
N ASP A 33 11.64 0.65 8.90
CA ASP A 33 10.25 1.08 8.72
C ASP A 33 9.41 0.02 8.01
N ALA A 34 9.95 -0.64 6.99
CA ALA A 34 9.25 -1.72 6.29
C ALA A 34 8.93 -2.90 7.23
N ALA A 35 9.88 -3.28 8.08
CA ALA A 35 9.67 -4.32 9.08
C ALA A 35 8.62 -3.88 10.13
N GLU A 36 8.68 -2.62 10.56
CA GLU A 36 7.74 -2.06 11.55
C GLU A 36 6.31 -2.05 11.01
N ILE A 37 6.09 -1.61 9.78
CA ILE A 37 4.75 -1.61 9.19
C ILE A 37 4.24 -3.04 8.95
N GLY A 38 5.12 -3.97 8.62
CA GLY A 38 4.79 -5.39 8.55
C GLY A 38 4.32 -5.94 9.89
N GLY A 39 5.02 -5.61 10.97
CA GLY A 39 4.63 -5.97 12.33
C GLY A 39 3.28 -5.37 12.73
N PHE A 40 3.02 -4.13 12.34
CA PHE A 40 1.72 -3.51 12.55
C PHE A 40 0.61 -4.29 11.83
N ILE A 41 0.80 -4.62 10.56
CA ILE A 41 -0.19 -5.39 9.79
C ILE A 41 -0.43 -6.76 10.43
N ALA A 42 0.63 -7.43 10.89
CA ALA A 42 0.52 -8.71 11.57
C ALA A 42 -0.36 -8.67 12.82
N GLY A 43 -0.37 -7.55 13.53
CA GLY A 43 -1.21 -7.32 14.72
C GLY A 43 -2.63 -6.84 14.42
N HIS A 44 -2.98 -6.59 13.17
CA HIS A 44 -4.25 -5.95 12.78
C HIS A 44 -4.95 -6.72 11.65
N PRO A 45 -5.47 -7.93 11.91
CA PRO A 45 -6.28 -8.64 10.91
C PRO A 45 -7.54 -7.85 10.54
N PRO A 46 -8.16 -8.11 9.40
CA PRO A 46 -7.88 -9.17 8.45
C PRO A 46 -6.73 -8.84 7.48
N PHE A 47 -6.04 -9.88 7.02
CA PHE A 47 -4.84 -9.78 6.20
C PHE A 47 -5.13 -9.76 4.70
N PRO A 48 -4.22 -9.21 3.85
CA PRO A 48 -4.38 -9.28 2.41
C PRO A 48 -4.31 -10.73 1.91
N GLY A 49 -5.19 -11.08 0.97
CA GLY A 49 -5.15 -12.37 0.29
C GLY A 49 -4.32 -12.32 -1.00
N THR A 50 -4.22 -11.14 -1.59
CA THR A 50 -3.40 -10.87 -2.78
C THR A 50 -2.62 -9.58 -2.58
N VAL A 51 -1.36 -9.58 -2.98
CA VAL A 51 -0.46 -8.43 -2.91
C VAL A 51 0.14 -8.18 -4.29
N LEU A 52 -0.10 -7.01 -4.83
CA LEU A 52 0.45 -6.56 -6.11
C LEU A 52 1.61 -5.61 -5.80
N VAL A 53 2.79 -5.91 -6.29
CA VAL A 53 4.02 -5.19 -5.95
C VAL A 53 4.65 -4.61 -7.21
N SER A 54 5.04 -3.34 -7.17
CA SER A 54 5.85 -2.75 -8.22
C SER A 54 7.19 -3.49 -8.34
N PRO A 55 7.71 -3.70 -9.56
CA PRO A 55 8.99 -4.39 -9.75
C PRO A 55 10.21 -3.53 -9.39
N ALA A 56 10.04 -2.23 -9.07
CA ALA A 56 11.14 -1.41 -8.59
C ALA A 56 11.74 -2.02 -7.31
N THR A 57 13.06 -2.01 -7.21
CA THR A 57 13.79 -2.62 -6.09
C THR A 57 13.26 -2.16 -4.74
N ARG A 58 13.00 -0.85 -4.57
CA ARG A 58 12.49 -0.29 -3.31
C ARG A 58 11.11 -0.82 -2.91
N ALA A 59 10.23 -1.05 -3.86
CA ALA A 59 8.91 -1.60 -3.58
C ALA A 59 8.99 -3.09 -3.23
N HIS A 60 9.79 -3.84 -3.99
CA HIS A 60 10.01 -5.25 -3.74
C HIS A 60 10.64 -5.49 -2.38
N GLN A 61 11.69 -4.74 -2.02
CA GLN A 61 12.34 -4.83 -0.70
C GLN A 61 11.40 -4.45 0.44
N THR A 62 10.55 -3.44 0.24
CA THR A 62 9.53 -3.07 1.24
C THR A 62 8.61 -4.25 1.53
N TRP A 63 8.09 -4.90 0.49
CA TRP A 63 7.24 -6.07 0.66
C TRP A 63 7.99 -7.23 1.33
N GLU A 64 9.19 -7.55 0.89
CA GLU A 64 9.97 -8.65 1.47
C GLU A 64 10.20 -8.48 2.97
N LEU A 65 10.58 -7.28 3.40
CA LEU A 65 10.82 -6.98 4.82
C LEU A 65 9.53 -6.95 5.63
N ALA A 66 8.45 -6.40 5.08
CA ALA A 66 7.14 -6.46 5.72
C ALA A 66 6.67 -7.90 5.86
N TRP A 67 6.79 -8.69 4.81
CA TRP A 67 6.41 -10.10 4.83
C TRP A 67 7.21 -10.91 5.86
N ALA A 68 8.52 -10.67 5.97
CA ALA A 68 9.35 -11.33 6.98
C ALA A 68 8.83 -11.11 8.40
N ALA A 69 8.22 -9.95 8.67
CA ALA A 69 7.60 -9.64 9.97
C ALA A 69 6.19 -10.22 10.11
N MET A 70 5.52 -10.58 9.01
CA MET A 70 4.13 -11.04 8.98
C MET A 70 3.97 -12.55 8.90
N LYS A 71 4.92 -13.24 8.29
CA LYS A 71 4.78 -14.63 7.81
C LYS A 71 4.41 -15.65 8.89
N ASP A 72 4.78 -15.41 10.14
CA ASP A 72 4.46 -16.31 11.24
C ASP A 72 3.06 -16.10 11.83
N PHE A 73 2.35 -15.06 11.39
CA PHE A 73 1.06 -14.63 11.94
C PHE A 73 -0.10 -14.80 10.95
N MET A 74 0.19 -15.08 9.69
CA MET A 74 -0.83 -15.18 8.66
C MET A 74 -0.44 -16.16 7.55
N PRO A 75 -1.42 -16.73 6.85
CA PRO A 75 -1.12 -17.57 5.69
C PRO A 75 -0.49 -16.72 4.57
N PRO A 76 0.39 -17.31 3.73
CA PRO A 76 1.01 -16.58 2.63
C PRO A 76 -0.04 -16.06 1.65
N PRO A 77 -0.01 -14.75 1.30
CA PRO A 77 -0.86 -14.23 0.25
C PRO A 77 -0.34 -14.65 -1.13
N GLN A 78 -1.19 -14.51 -2.13
CA GLN A 78 -0.73 -14.56 -3.51
C GLN A 78 0.00 -13.25 -3.83
N VAL A 79 1.25 -13.33 -4.25
CA VAL A 79 2.08 -12.15 -4.55
C VAL A 79 2.37 -12.09 -6.04
N GLU A 80 2.19 -10.92 -6.65
CA GLU A 80 2.43 -10.70 -8.06
C GLU A 80 3.20 -9.40 -8.28
N LEU A 81 4.30 -9.48 -9.03
CA LEU A 81 5.05 -8.31 -9.48
C LEU A 81 4.41 -7.79 -10.75
N LEU A 82 3.88 -6.56 -10.72
CA LEU A 82 3.22 -5.95 -11.87
C LEU A 82 4.02 -4.77 -12.41
N PRO A 83 4.57 -4.88 -13.63
CA PRO A 83 5.29 -3.77 -14.28
C PRO A 83 4.46 -2.48 -14.38
N GLU A 84 3.14 -2.60 -14.54
CA GLU A 84 2.20 -1.48 -14.67
C GLU A 84 2.17 -0.57 -13.43
N LEU A 85 2.60 -1.06 -12.28
CA LEU A 85 2.60 -0.26 -11.05
C LEU A 85 3.74 0.77 -10.99
N TYR A 86 4.78 0.58 -11.79
CA TYR A 86 5.89 1.53 -11.84
C TYR A 86 5.48 2.77 -12.66
N GLY A 87 5.43 3.92 -11.98
CA GLY A 87 5.03 5.18 -12.63
C GLY A 87 3.53 5.30 -12.92
N ALA A 88 2.69 4.46 -12.31
CA ALA A 88 1.25 4.47 -12.56
C ALA A 88 0.57 5.72 -12.02
N ASP A 89 -0.36 6.28 -12.80
CA ASP A 89 -1.28 7.33 -12.37
C ASP A 89 -2.53 6.74 -11.70
N PRO A 90 -3.40 7.55 -11.07
CA PRO A 90 -4.60 7.05 -10.42
C PRO A 90 -5.56 6.26 -11.33
N ALA A 91 -5.69 6.65 -12.58
CA ALA A 91 -6.58 5.95 -13.53
C ALA A 91 -6.03 4.56 -13.86
N GLN A 92 -4.72 4.45 -14.07
CA GLN A 92 -4.04 3.18 -14.30
C GLN A 92 -4.12 2.27 -13.07
N LEU A 93 -3.92 2.82 -11.88
CA LEU A 93 -4.06 2.09 -10.62
C LEU A 93 -5.50 1.59 -10.41
N LEU A 94 -6.51 2.41 -10.74
CA LEU A 94 -7.90 1.98 -10.65
C LEU A 94 -8.19 0.82 -11.61
N GLN A 95 -7.66 0.86 -12.83
CA GLN A 95 -7.79 -0.27 -13.77
C GLN A 95 -7.17 -1.55 -13.22
N THR A 96 -5.99 -1.44 -12.60
CA THR A 96 -5.31 -2.59 -11.96
C THR A 96 -6.16 -3.16 -10.82
N ILE A 97 -6.76 -2.30 -10.00
CA ILE A 97 -7.66 -2.71 -8.91
C ILE A 97 -8.89 -3.44 -9.48
N ARG A 98 -9.51 -2.89 -10.50
CA ARG A 98 -10.68 -3.51 -11.13
C ARG A 98 -10.36 -4.86 -11.77
N ALA A 99 -9.16 -5.03 -12.30
CA ALA A 99 -8.71 -6.28 -12.89
C ALA A 99 -8.58 -7.42 -11.84
N ALA A 100 -8.50 -7.10 -10.56
CA ALA A 100 -8.48 -8.09 -9.48
C ALA A 100 -9.80 -8.90 -9.40
N CYS A 101 -10.85 -8.50 -10.11
CA CYS A 101 -12.08 -9.27 -10.20
C CYS A 101 -11.85 -10.69 -10.73
N ALA A 102 -10.81 -10.92 -11.52
CA ALA A 102 -10.48 -12.23 -12.10
C ALA A 102 -10.13 -13.27 -11.02
N THR A 103 -9.46 -12.86 -9.94
CA THR A 103 -9.09 -13.73 -8.81
C THR A 103 -9.97 -13.49 -7.58
N ASP A 104 -10.66 -12.38 -7.57
CA ASP A 104 -11.62 -11.94 -6.55
C ASP A 104 -11.15 -12.08 -5.10
N PRO A 105 -9.95 -11.56 -4.73
CA PRO A 105 -9.56 -11.55 -3.33
C PRO A 105 -10.50 -10.62 -2.54
N LYS A 106 -10.84 -10.99 -1.31
CA LYS A 106 -11.64 -10.10 -0.45
C LYS A 106 -10.83 -8.88 -0.01
N ARG A 107 -9.52 -9.03 0.10
CA ARG A 107 -8.58 -8.00 0.53
C ARG A 107 -7.39 -7.99 -0.42
N LEU A 108 -7.13 -6.83 -0.99
CA LEU A 108 -6.08 -6.58 -1.96
C LEU A 108 -5.11 -5.54 -1.41
N MET A 109 -3.82 -5.82 -1.46
CA MET A 109 -2.78 -4.83 -1.16
C MET A 109 -2.03 -4.45 -2.43
N ILE A 110 -1.71 -3.17 -2.56
CA ILE A 110 -0.80 -2.65 -3.58
C ILE A 110 0.40 -2.02 -2.88
N VAL A 111 1.60 -2.39 -3.30
CA VAL A 111 2.86 -1.76 -2.88
C VAL A 111 3.42 -0.97 -4.06
N GLY A 112 3.48 0.34 -3.92
CA GLY A 112 3.79 1.21 -5.05
C GLY A 112 4.41 2.54 -4.64
N HIS A 113 4.17 3.56 -5.46
CA HIS A 113 4.91 4.81 -5.48
C HIS A 113 4.01 6.04 -5.48
N ASN A 114 4.51 7.14 -4.90
CA ASN A 114 3.97 8.46 -5.14
C ASN A 114 4.57 9.05 -6.44
N PRO A 115 3.85 10.01 -7.07
CA PRO A 115 2.63 10.64 -6.60
C PRO A 115 1.36 9.81 -6.82
N GLY A 116 1.39 8.77 -7.65
CA GLY A 116 0.20 8.02 -8.06
C GLY A 116 -0.59 7.43 -6.89
N MET A 117 0.09 6.83 -5.92
CA MET A 117 -0.56 6.22 -4.77
C MET A 117 -1.28 7.24 -3.87
N HIS A 118 -0.64 8.39 -3.60
CA HIS A 118 -1.26 9.45 -2.81
C HIS A 118 -2.47 10.06 -3.54
N GLU A 119 -2.30 10.37 -4.82
CA GLU A 119 -3.38 10.89 -5.66
C GLU A 119 -4.56 9.90 -5.75
N LEU A 120 -4.26 8.61 -5.89
CA LEU A 120 -5.28 7.56 -5.86
C LEU A 120 -6.04 7.55 -4.53
N ALA A 121 -5.32 7.58 -3.42
CA ALA A 121 -5.94 7.58 -2.09
C ALA A 121 -6.90 8.77 -1.92
N LEU A 122 -6.50 9.95 -2.36
CA LEU A 122 -7.36 11.15 -2.34
C LEU A 122 -8.57 11.02 -3.25
N ALA A 123 -8.40 10.38 -4.42
CA ALA A 123 -9.48 10.20 -5.38
C ALA A 123 -10.49 9.13 -4.93
N LEU A 124 -10.06 8.12 -4.18
CA LEU A 124 -10.92 7.02 -3.74
C LEU A 124 -11.85 7.38 -2.59
N THR A 125 -11.45 8.32 -1.72
CA THR A 125 -12.22 8.60 -0.49
C THR A 125 -13.61 9.13 -0.77
N ASP A 126 -14.59 8.61 -0.05
CA ASP A 126 -15.97 9.10 -0.03
C ASP A 126 -16.18 10.29 0.92
N GLY A 127 -15.10 10.72 1.60
CA GLY A 127 -15.14 11.75 2.63
C GLY A 127 -15.47 11.22 4.04
N GLY A 128 -15.79 9.94 4.16
CA GLY A 128 -16.00 9.26 5.44
C GLY A 128 -14.71 8.81 6.10
N GLY A 129 -14.83 8.34 7.33
CA GLY A 129 -13.70 7.89 8.12
C GLY A 129 -13.33 8.85 9.23
N GLU A 130 -12.34 8.47 10.02
CA GLU A 130 -11.87 9.23 11.18
C GLU A 130 -11.24 10.57 10.72
N PRO A 131 -11.66 11.74 11.26
CA PRO A 131 -11.23 13.05 10.74
C PRO A 131 -9.73 13.31 10.80
N VAL A 132 -9.03 12.83 11.85
CA VAL A 132 -7.58 13.00 11.98
C VAL A 132 -6.84 12.23 10.90
N ALA A 133 -7.26 10.97 10.67
CA ALA A 133 -6.70 10.12 9.61
C ALA A 133 -6.90 10.74 8.23
N ARG A 134 -8.09 11.27 7.95
CA ARG A 134 -8.37 11.93 6.67
C ARG A 134 -7.50 13.16 6.44
N ARG A 135 -7.32 13.99 7.47
CA ARG A 135 -6.43 15.17 7.37
C ARG A 135 -4.99 14.77 7.14
N ALA A 136 -4.50 13.78 7.88
CA ALA A 136 -3.13 13.28 7.71
C ALA A 136 -2.89 12.75 6.30
N LEU A 137 -3.83 11.98 5.76
CA LEU A 137 -3.75 11.47 4.39
C LEU A 137 -3.83 12.60 3.35
N THR A 138 -4.62 13.64 3.60
CA THR A 138 -4.70 14.80 2.70
C THR A 138 -3.34 15.47 2.57
N ASP A 139 -2.59 15.58 3.66
CA ASP A 139 -1.27 16.20 3.65
C ASP A 139 -0.24 15.37 2.88
N ASN A 140 -0.21 14.06 3.11
CA ASN A 140 0.75 13.18 2.44
C ASN A 140 0.43 11.70 2.67
N LEU A 141 0.86 10.86 1.73
CA LEU A 141 1.11 9.43 1.96
C LEU A 141 2.63 9.25 2.06
N PRO A 142 3.20 9.21 3.26
CA PRO A 142 4.65 9.14 3.44
C PRO A 142 5.22 7.77 3.07
N THR A 143 6.55 7.67 2.98
CA THR A 143 7.22 6.36 2.83
C THR A 143 6.80 5.43 3.95
N SER A 144 6.56 4.16 3.63
CA SER A 144 5.97 3.15 4.51
C SER A 144 4.59 3.51 5.04
N GLY A 145 3.94 4.52 4.47
CA GLY A 145 2.56 4.88 4.79
C GLY A 145 1.58 3.83 4.27
N LEU A 146 0.61 3.49 5.11
CA LEU A 146 -0.43 2.51 4.82
C LEU A 146 -1.80 3.18 4.94
N ALA A 147 -2.56 3.17 3.86
CA ALA A 147 -3.96 3.61 3.83
C ALA A 147 -4.86 2.43 3.49
N ILE A 148 -5.91 2.24 4.27
CA ILE A 148 -6.86 1.13 4.07
C ILE A 148 -8.25 1.71 3.81
N PHE A 149 -8.87 1.24 2.72
CA PHE A 149 -10.21 1.62 2.30
C PHE A 149 -11.14 0.42 2.24
N ASP A 150 -12.36 0.59 2.70
CA ASP A 150 -13.45 -0.36 2.47
C ASP A 150 -14.41 0.16 1.40
N PHE A 151 -14.81 -0.74 0.51
CA PHE A 151 -15.77 -0.47 -0.55
C PHE A 151 -16.98 -1.37 -0.37
N ALA A 152 -18.17 -0.76 -0.35
CA ALA A 152 -19.45 -1.49 -0.26
C ALA A 152 -19.84 -2.03 -1.64
N VAL A 153 -19.00 -2.92 -2.19
CA VAL A 153 -19.19 -3.56 -3.49
C VAL A 153 -19.02 -5.07 -3.35
N GLY A 154 -19.64 -5.81 -4.24
CA GLY A 154 -19.51 -7.26 -4.33
C GLY A 154 -18.43 -7.73 -5.30
N ASP A 155 -17.89 -6.83 -6.11
CA ASP A 155 -16.92 -7.12 -7.16
C ASP A 155 -15.92 -5.98 -7.28
N TRP A 156 -14.63 -6.32 -7.51
CA TRP A 156 -13.58 -5.32 -7.73
C TRP A 156 -13.84 -4.46 -8.97
N ALA A 157 -14.54 -4.99 -9.97
CA ALA A 157 -14.91 -4.23 -11.17
C ALA A 157 -15.78 -3.00 -10.85
N ASP A 158 -16.49 -3.01 -9.72
CA ASP A 158 -17.38 -1.93 -9.30
C ASP A 158 -16.70 -0.89 -8.42
N VAL A 159 -15.43 -1.07 -8.06
CA VAL A 159 -14.67 -0.06 -7.32
C VAL A 159 -14.53 1.19 -8.17
N ALA A 160 -14.80 2.34 -7.56
CA ALA A 160 -14.80 3.63 -8.24
C ALA A 160 -14.27 4.74 -7.34
N PHE A 161 -13.85 5.84 -7.95
CA PHE A 161 -13.48 7.06 -7.23
C PHE A 161 -14.65 7.56 -6.38
N ARG A 162 -14.33 8.15 -5.22
CA ARG A 162 -15.27 8.70 -4.24
C ARG A 162 -16.21 7.68 -3.61
N ARG A 163 -15.83 6.39 -3.63
CA ARG A 163 -16.64 5.30 -3.07
C ARG A 163 -15.95 4.54 -1.94
N GLY A 164 -14.68 4.86 -1.66
CA GLY A 164 -13.91 4.20 -0.62
C GLY A 164 -14.00 4.94 0.72
N ARG A 165 -14.35 4.20 1.77
CA ARG A 165 -14.29 4.71 3.13
C ARG A 165 -12.91 4.46 3.70
N LEU A 166 -12.21 5.52 4.11
CA LEU A 166 -10.92 5.38 4.80
C LEU A 166 -11.14 4.80 6.19
N VAL A 167 -10.64 3.59 6.43
CA VAL A 167 -10.78 2.89 7.71
C VAL A 167 -9.52 2.93 8.55
N LEU A 168 -8.35 3.14 7.92
CA LEU A 168 -7.08 3.25 8.62
C LEU A 168 -6.10 4.07 7.79
N PHE A 169 -5.31 4.90 8.48
CA PHE A 169 -4.12 5.54 7.93
C PHE A 169 -3.03 5.55 9.00
N VAL A 170 -1.91 4.90 8.71
CA VAL A 170 -0.75 4.86 9.60
C VAL A 170 0.54 5.02 8.82
N SER A 171 1.58 5.44 9.54
CA SER A 171 2.95 5.48 9.05
C SER A 171 3.88 5.18 10.22
N PRO A 172 5.15 4.84 9.98
CA PRO A 172 6.09 4.63 11.08
C PRO A 172 6.17 5.82 12.04
N LYS A 173 6.10 7.04 11.51
CA LYS A 173 6.08 8.26 12.34
C LYS A 173 4.85 8.32 13.25
N LEU A 174 3.67 8.02 12.72
CA LEU A 174 2.43 8.02 13.50
C LEU A 174 2.41 6.90 14.55
N LEU A 175 2.96 5.74 14.22
CA LEU A 175 3.08 4.63 15.17
C LEU A 175 3.97 5.00 16.37
N LYS A 176 5.07 5.72 16.14
CA LYS A 176 5.96 6.20 17.21
C LYS A 176 5.33 7.29 18.07
N GLN A 177 4.40 8.08 17.54
CA GLN A 177 3.69 9.12 18.30
C GLN A 177 2.57 8.57 19.19
N ALA A 178 2.12 7.32 18.95
CA ALA A 178 1.07 6.67 19.71
C ALA A 178 1.58 5.96 20.99
N ASP A 179 2.93 5.82 21.18
CA ASP A 179 3.57 5.16 22.34
C ASP A 179 3.80 6.13 23.51
#